data_e4f679675fe93dacd3eeb6b31d0d5326
#
_entry.id   e4f679675fe93dacd3eeb6b31d0d5326
#
_cell.length_a   1.000
_cell.length_b   1.000
_cell.length_c   1.000
_cell.angle_alpha   90.00
_cell.angle_beta   90.00
_cell.angle_gamma   90.00
#
_symmetry.space_group_name_H-M   'P 1'
#
loop_
_entity.id
_entity.type
_entity.pdbx_description
1 polymer ?
#
loop_
_entity_poly.entity_id
_entity_poly.type
_entity_poly.pdbx_seq_one_letter_code
_entity_poly.pdbx_strand_id
1 'polypeptide(L)'
;MAKQNEWLVYFYESNDHHRHIRFFKKGFKHCGVMGYEPHMKIWLLVEYNYGHLFVETLSKKEVDAIFRMIQIKKGHIIKVPVSYKLTGFPSFMGSWIKEHSCVSYVQRLLGLNKFWIFTPYQLFCELKKKGFSEIKL
;
A
#
# COMPACT_ATOMS: atom_id res chain seq x y z
N MET A 1 9.36 -9.48 22.85
CA MET A 1 8.37 -8.46 22.45
C MET A 1 8.32 -8.41 20.94
N ALA A 2 7.26 -8.90 20.35
CA ALA A 2 7.03 -8.70 18.93
C ALA A 2 6.61 -7.24 18.74
N LYS A 3 7.54 -6.39 18.37
CA LYS A 3 7.20 -5.04 17.94
C LYS A 3 6.57 -5.15 16.56
N GLN A 4 5.32 -4.72 16.40
CA GLN A 4 4.87 -4.41 15.08
C GLN A 4 5.68 -3.21 14.62
N ASN A 5 6.49 -3.44 13.64
CA ASN A 5 7.32 -2.38 13.11
C ASN A 5 7.32 -2.38 11.60
N GLU A 6 6.41 -3.13 10.99
CA GLU A 6 6.40 -3.32 9.54
C GLU A 6 5.00 -3.20 8.96
N TRP A 7 4.89 -2.44 7.89
CA TRP A 7 3.78 -2.49 6.96
C TRP A 7 4.08 -3.44 5.83
N LEU A 8 3.09 -4.20 5.39
CA LEU A 8 3.13 -5.01 4.18
C LEU A 8 2.45 -4.22 3.08
N VAL A 9 3.23 -3.63 2.20
CA VAL A 9 2.72 -2.93 1.02
C VAL A 9 2.60 -3.94 -0.11
N TYR A 10 1.38 -4.15 -0.60
CA TYR A 10 1.13 -5.11 -1.67
C TYR A 10 0.73 -4.42 -2.97
N PHE A 11 1.07 -5.07 -4.07
CA PHE A 11 0.81 -4.63 -5.43
C PHE A 11 0.26 -5.79 -6.24
N TYR A 12 -0.78 -5.55 -7.03
CA TYR A 12 -1.33 -6.59 -7.89
C TYR A 12 -2.05 -6.02 -9.11
N GLU A 13 -2.35 -6.90 -10.05
CA GLU A 13 -3.16 -6.61 -11.23
C GLU A 13 -4.63 -6.46 -10.82
N SER A 14 -5.20 -5.30 -11.09
CA SER A 14 -6.63 -5.06 -10.88
C SER A 14 -7.39 -5.25 -12.19
N ASN A 15 -8.58 -5.84 -12.11
CA ASN A 15 -9.52 -5.93 -13.24
C ASN A 15 -10.34 -4.65 -13.42
N ASP A 16 -9.98 -3.60 -12.73
CA ASP A 16 -10.68 -2.32 -12.80
C ASP A 16 -10.50 -1.69 -14.18
N HIS A 17 -11.61 -1.35 -14.81
CA HIS A 17 -11.66 -0.80 -16.16
C HIS A 17 -11.62 0.73 -16.21
N HIS A 18 -11.31 1.41 -15.12
CA HIS A 18 -11.16 2.85 -15.14
C HIS A 18 -10.10 3.28 -16.16
N ARG A 19 -10.43 4.29 -16.95
CA ARG A 19 -9.62 4.73 -18.11
C ARG A 19 -8.15 5.00 -17.77
N HIS A 20 -7.87 5.57 -16.60
CA HIS A 20 -6.50 5.91 -16.19
C HIS A 20 -5.68 4.69 -15.72
N ILE A 21 -6.33 3.64 -15.22
CA ILE A 21 -5.64 2.44 -14.72
C ILE A 21 -5.06 1.59 -15.85
N ARG A 22 -5.66 1.63 -17.05
CA ARG A 22 -5.12 0.87 -18.19
C ARG A 22 -3.73 1.33 -18.65
N PHE A 23 -3.32 2.56 -18.33
CA PHE A 23 -1.99 3.09 -18.61
C PHE A 23 -0.96 2.68 -17.55
N PHE A 24 -1.39 2.10 -16.43
CA PHE A 24 -0.48 1.61 -15.43
C PHE A 24 0.23 0.35 -15.90
N LYS A 25 1.45 0.15 -15.41
CA LYS A 25 2.21 -1.05 -15.74
C LYS A 25 1.44 -2.31 -15.34
N LYS A 26 1.42 -3.30 -16.23
CA LYS A 26 0.82 -4.61 -15.97
C LYS A 26 1.41 -5.23 -14.70
N GLY A 27 0.55 -5.79 -13.85
CA GLY A 27 0.94 -6.33 -12.54
C GLY A 27 0.99 -5.30 -11.41
N PHE A 28 0.90 -3.99 -11.73
CA PHE A 28 0.98 -2.88 -10.78
C PHE A 28 -0.16 -1.88 -10.95
N LYS A 29 -1.38 -2.38 -11.05
CA LYS A 29 -2.55 -1.52 -11.22
C LYS A 29 -3.20 -1.07 -9.92
N HIS A 30 -2.93 -1.78 -8.84
CA HIS A 30 -3.43 -1.45 -7.52
C HIS A 30 -2.39 -1.70 -6.44
N CYS A 31 -2.48 -0.96 -5.34
CA CYS A 31 -1.68 -1.17 -4.14
C CYS A 31 -2.52 -0.90 -2.90
N GLY A 32 -2.14 -1.54 -1.81
CA GLY A 32 -2.72 -1.35 -0.49
C GLY A 32 -1.70 -1.71 0.59
N VAL A 33 -2.12 -1.62 1.83
CA VAL A 33 -1.27 -1.82 3.00
C VAL A 33 -1.95 -2.72 4.01
N MET A 34 -1.21 -3.68 4.53
CA MET A 34 -1.61 -4.47 5.68
C MET A 34 -0.60 -4.30 6.81
N GLY A 35 -1.07 -4.33 8.05
CA GLY A 35 -0.23 -4.31 9.23
C GLY A 35 -0.80 -5.18 10.34
N TYR A 36 0.07 -5.81 11.13
CA TYR A 36 -0.34 -6.59 12.29
C TYR A 36 -0.15 -5.78 13.56
N GLU A 37 -1.19 -5.65 14.36
CA GLU A 37 -1.13 -5.02 15.68
C GLU A 37 -0.99 -6.10 16.77
N PRO A 38 0.21 -6.24 17.37
CA PRO A 38 0.50 -7.37 18.26
C PRO A 38 -0.21 -7.31 19.62
N HIS A 39 -0.52 -6.10 20.13
CA HIS A 39 -1.21 -5.96 21.41
C HIS A 39 -2.67 -6.41 21.32
N MET A 40 -3.32 -6.03 20.24
CA MET A 40 -4.72 -6.40 19.98
C MET A 40 -4.83 -7.73 19.21
N LYS A 41 -3.72 -8.25 18.71
CA LYS A 41 -3.64 -9.49 17.90
C LYS A 41 -4.54 -9.45 16.66
N ILE A 42 -4.64 -8.30 16.04
CA ILE A 42 -5.44 -8.08 14.84
C ILE A 42 -4.59 -7.65 13.67
N TRP A 43 -5.07 -7.94 12.48
CA TRP A 43 -4.56 -7.38 11.25
C TRP A 43 -5.39 -6.17 10.83
N LEU A 44 -4.73 -5.15 10.33
CA LEU A 44 -5.36 -3.97 9.74
C LEU A 44 -5.12 -4.00 8.24
N LEU A 45 -6.17 -3.75 7.47
CA LEU A 45 -6.11 -3.49 6.04
C LEU A 45 -6.44 -2.03 5.81
N VAL A 46 -5.61 -1.35 5.03
CA VAL A 46 -5.87 0.00 4.57
C VAL A 46 -5.78 0.02 3.05
N GLU A 47 -6.90 0.30 2.41
CA GLU A 47 -7.03 0.27 0.97
C GLU A 47 -7.87 1.44 0.48
N TYR A 48 -7.47 2.06 -0.61
CA TYR A 48 -8.28 3.06 -1.28
C TYR A 48 -8.77 2.51 -2.62
N ASN A 49 -10.08 2.42 -2.75
CA ASN A 49 -10.68 1.81 -3.92
C ASN A 49 -12.00 2.52 -4.26
N TYR A 50 -12.29 2.71 -5.53
CA TYR A 50 -13.53 3.34 -6.03
C TYR A 50 -13.88 4.67 -5.37
N GLY A 51 -12.89 5.50 -5.06
CA GLY A 51 -13.13 6.80 -4.42
C GLY A 51 -13.33 6.73 -2.91
N HIS A 52 -13.18 5.56 -2.28
CA HIS A 52 -13.37 5.35 -0.85
C HIS A 52 -12.12 4.78 -0.18
N LEU A 53 -11.88 5.25 1.03
CA LEU A 53 -10.87 4.68 1.92
C LEU A 53 -11.51 3.58 2.77
N PHE A 54 -11.00 2.37 2.65
CA PHE A 54 -11.38 1.23 3.47
C PHE A 54 -10.32 1.00 4.54
N VAL A 55 -10.76 0.93 5.79
CA VAL A 55 -9.92 0.53 6.93
C VAL A 55 -10.67 -0.60 7.63
N GLU A 56 -10.12 -1.79 7.56
CA GLU A 56 -10.78 -3.00 8.06
C GLU A 56 -9.84 -3.80 8.96
N THR A 57 -10.43 -4.48 9.92
CA THR A 57 -9.72 -5.50 10.70
C THR A 57 -9.91 -6.86 10.05
N LEU A 58 -8.84 -7.61 9.93
CA LEU A 58 -8.85 -8.92 9.29
C LEU A 58 -8.47 -10.01 10.26
N SER A 59 -9.14 -11.15 10.14
CA SER A 59 -8.72 -12.41 10.75
C SER A 59 -7.53 -13.00 9.98
N LYS A 60 -6.82 -13.93 10.60
CA LYS A 60 -5.73 -14.66 9.95
C LYS A 60 -6.18 -15.34 8.64
N LYS A 61 -7.38 -15.91 8.62
CA LYS A 61 -7.93 -16.58 7.43
C LYS A 61 -8.11 -15.60 6.25
N GLU A 62 -8.57 -14.39 6.54
CA GLU A 62 -8.74 -13.34 5.53
C GLU A 62 -7.38 -12.84 5.01
N VAL A 63 -6.40 -12.68 5.89
CA VAL A 63 -5.03 -12.35 5.48
C VAL A 63 -4.44 -13.45 4.59
N ASP A 64 -4.57 -14.70 4.96
CA ASP A 64 -4.10 -15.83 4.16
C ASP A 64 -4.80 -15.86 2.79
N ALA A 65 -6.08 -15.52 2.72
CA ALA A 65 -6.82 -15.42 1.47
C ALA A 65 -6.30 -14.27 0.58
N ILE A 66 -5.98 -13.13 1.17
CA ILE A 66 -5.37 -11.99 0.46
C ILE A 66 -4.00 -12.37 -0.10
N PHE A 67 -3.14 -13.01 0.70
CA PHE A 67 -1.84 -13.50 0.23
C PHE A 67 -1.96 -14.45 -0.96
N ARG A 68 -2.90 -15.40 -0.90
CA ARG A 68 -3.16 -16.32 -2.03
C ARG A 68 -3.64 -15.57 -3.27
N MET A 69 -4.52 -14.61 -3.11
CA MET A 69 -5.01 -13.78 -4.21
C MET A 69 -3.86 -13.01 -4.87
N ILE A 70 -2.99 -12.39 -4.08
CA ILE A 70 -1.81 -11.68 -4.58
C ILE A 70 -0.87 -12.66 -5.33
N GLN A 71 -0.65 -13.84 -4.78
CA GLN A 71 0.18 -14.88 -5.41
C GLN A 71 -0.41 -15.33 -6.76
N ILE A 72 -1.71 -15.61 -6.82
CA ILE A 72 -2.41 -16.01 -8.06
C ILE A 72 -2.29 -14.90 -9.12
N LYS A 73 -2.41 -13.65 -8.71
CA LYS A 73 -2.27 -12.48 -9.59
C LYS A 73 -0.82 -12.11 -9.90
N LYS A 74 0.15 -12.91 -9.45
CA LYS A 74 1.58 -12.62 -9.59
C LYS A 74 1.95 -11.23 -9.08
N GLY A 75 1.36 -10.85 -7.95
CA GLY A 75 1.62 -9.58 -7.29
C GLY A 75 2.91 -9.61 -6.46
N HIS A 76 3.16 -8.49 -5.81
CA HIS A 76 4.37 -8.26 -5.02
C HIS A 76 3.99 -7.75 -3.63
N ILE A 77 4.78 -8.10 -2.62
CA ILE A 77 4.65 -7.57 -1.26
C ILE A 77 6.01 -7.08 -0.78
N ILE A 78 6.07 -5.84 -0.32
CA ILE A 78 7.27 -5.25 0.27
C ILE A 78 7.04 -4.97 1.75
N LYS A 79 7.98 -5.37 2.59
CA LYS A 79 8.01 -5.01 4.00
C LYS A 79 8.60 -3.61 4.17
N VAL A 80 7.86 -2.73 4.81
CA VAL A 80 8.29 -1.36 5.10
C VAL A 80 8.20 -1.11 6.59
N PRO A 81 9.27 -0.66 7.24
CA PRO A 81 9.24 -0.30 8.65
C PRO A 81 8.19 0.77 8.93
N VAL A 82 7.46 0.64 10.02
CA VAL A 82 6.55 1.68 10.47
C VAL A 82 7.38 2.87 10.93
N SER A 83 7.27 3.99 10.23
CA SER A 83 7.87 5.24 10.66
C SER A 83 6.85 6.05 11.45
N TYR A 84 7.12 6.28 12.73
CA TYR A 84 6.30 7.16 13.57
C TYR A 84 6.51 8.66 13.27
N LYS A 85 7.40 8.99 12.36
CA LYS A 85 7.53 10.37 11.90
C LYS A 85 6.42 10.65 10.89
N LEU A 86 5.28 11.06 11.41
CA LEU A 86 4.30 11.82 10.65
C LEU A 86 4.95 13.16 10.28
N THR A 87 5.81 13.14 9.29
CA THR A 87 6.17 14.36 8.61
C THR A 87 4.95 14.79 7.84
N GLY A 88 4.12 15.63 8.48
CA GLY A 88 2.93 16.14 7.85
C GLY A 88 3.28 16.76 6.51
N PHE A 89 2.53 16.41 5.47
CA PHE A 89 2.49 17.22 4.26
C PHE A 89 2.19 18.65 4.70
N PRO A 90 2.93 19.65 4.22
CA PRO A 90 2.49 21.03 4.39
C PRO A 90 1.05 21.11 3.91
N SER A 91 0.15 21.57 4.75
CA SER A 91 -1.30 21.54 4.49
C SER A 91 -1.71 22.23 3.19
N PHE A 92 -0.89 23.17 2.71
CA PHE A 92 -1.14 23.85 1.44
C PHE A 92 -0.85 22.99 0.19
N MET A 93 0.09 22.04 0.26
CA MET A 93 0.37 21.13 -0.87
C MET A 93 -0.69 20.02 -0.95
N GLY A 94 -1.27 19.62 0.15
CA GLY A 94 -2.34 18.61 0.20
C GLY A 94 -3.64 19.04 -0.45
N SER A 95 -3.88 20.36 -0.62
CA SER A 95 -5.08 20.86 -1.28
C SER A 95 -4.98 20.87 -2.82
N TRP A 96 -3.77 20.88 -3.36
CA TRP A 96 -3.51 20.92 -4.81
C TRP A 96 -3.37 19.51 -5.41
N ILE A 97 -2.87 18.56 -4.63
CA ILE A 97 -2.74 17.17 -5.05
C ILE A 97 -3.89 16.36 -4.43
N LYS A 98 -5.10 16.75 -4.77
CA LYS A 98 -6.32 16.01 -4.42
C LYS A 98 -6.56 14.81 -5.34
N GLU A 99 -5.54 14.20 -5.84
CA GLU A 99 -5.72 12.89 -6.44
C GLU A 99 -5.77 11.87 -5.32
N HIS A 100 -6.98 11.59 -4.89
CA HIS A 100 -7.30 10.48 -4.02
C HIS A 100 -7.03 9.19 -4.80
N SER A 101 -5.84 8.65 -4.65
CA SER A 101 -5.44 7.40 -5.28
C SER A 101 -4.91 6.42 -4.23
N CYS A 102 -4.92 5.13 -4.56
CA CYS A 102 -4.31 4.12 -3.70
C CYS A 102 -2.85 4.47 -3.36
N VAL A 103 -2.11 4.99 -4.32
CA VAL A 103 -0.71 5.38 -4.18
C VAL A 103 -0.53 6.53 -3.18
N SER A 104 -1.37 7.56 -3.25
CA SER A 104 -1.27 8.72 -2.35
C SER A 104 -1.55 8.33 -0.89
N TYR A 105 -2.51 7.47 -0.66
CA TYR A 105 -2.81 6.98 0.70
C TYR A 105 -1.71 6.09 1.26
N VAL A 106 -1.16 5.18 0.45
CA VAL A 106 -0.02 4.35 0.86
C VAL A 106 1.18 5.22 1.20
N GLN A 107 1.51 6.20 0.37
CA GLN A 107 2.60 7.13 0.66
C GLN A 107 2.41 7.86 2.00
N ARG A 108 1.21 8.32 2.29
CA ARG A 108 0.91 8.99 3.57
C ARG A 108 1.13 8.06 4.77
N LEU A 109 0.67 6.82 4.68
CA LEU A 109 0.88 5.82 5.73
C LEU A 109 2.36 5.51 5.96
N LEU A 110 3.15 5.50 4.90
CA LEU A 110 4.57 5.22 4.96
C LEU A 110 5.43 6.45 5.32
N GLY A 111 4.82 7.62 5.45
CA GLY A 111 5.54 8.88 5.66
C GLY A 111 6.36 9.33 4.44
N LEU A 112 6.01 8.88 3.25
CA LEU A 112 6.64 9.29 1.99
C LEU A 112 5.96 10.54 1.45
N ASN A 113 6.77 11.53 1.04
CA ASN A 113 6.29 12.81 0.53
C ASN A 113 6.83 13.05 -0.89
N LYS A 114 6.70 12.06 -1.76
CA LYS A 114 7.19 12.12 -3.13
C LYS A 114 6.05 12.50 -4.09
N PHE A 115 5.94 13.77 -4.44
CA PHE A 115 4.84 14.26 -5.29
C PHE A 115 4.90 13.72 -6.74
N TRP A 116 6.04 13.20 -7.18
CA TRP A 116 6.21 12.60 -8.52
C TRP A 116 5.84 11.12 -8.62
N ILE A 117 5.47 10.48 -7.49
CA ILE A 117 5.03 9.10 -7.48
C ILE A 117 3.51 9.06 -7.64
N PHE A 118 3.05 8.71 -8.84
CA PHE A 118 1.62 8.68 -9.20
C PHE A 118 1.10 7.26 -9.43
N THR A 119 1.97 6.29 -9.71
CA THR A 119 1.57 4.94 -10.06
C THR A 119 2.07 3.92 -9.04
N PRO A 120 1.37 2.77 -8.89
CA PRO A 120 1.84 1.69 -8.02
C PRO A 120 3.24 1.20 -8.37
N TYR A 121 3.57 1.15 -9.65
CA TYR A 121 4.91 0.73 -10.09
C TYR A 121 6.02 1.72 -9.68
N GLN A 122 5.76 3.01 -9.79
CA GLN A 122 6.71 4.03 -9.30
C GLN A 122 6.93 3.90 -7.78
N LEU A 123 5.86 3.66 -7.03
CA LEU A 123 5.95 3.40 -5.59
C LEU A 123 6.76 2.14 -5.30
N PHE A 124 6.51 1.06 -6.01
CA PHE A 124 7.27 -0.18 -5.89
C PHE A 124 8.77 0.05 -6.13
N CYS A 125 9.12 0.74 -7.21
CA CYS A 125 10.51 1.06 -7.53
C CYS A 125 11.17 1.92 -6.44
N GLU A 126 10.47 2.90 -5.90
CA GLU A 126 10.98 3.75 -4.82
C GLU A 126 11.25 2.95 -3.54
N LEU A 127 10.35 2.05 -3.17
CA LEU A 127 10.53 1.19 -2.00
C LEU A 127 11.71 0.23 -2.18
N LYS A 128 11.87 -0.34 -3.37
CA LYS A 128 13.03 -1.19 -3.71
C LYS A 128 14.33 -0.39 -3.68
N LYS A 129 14.33 0.82 -4.20
CA LYS A 129 15.49 1.72 -4.17
C LYS A 129 15.93 2.07 -2.75
N LYS A 130 14.99 2.19 -1.82
CA LYS A 130 15.27 2.40 -0.39
C LYS A 130 15.84 1.14 0.30
N GLY A 131 15.89 0.01 -0.37
CA GLY A 131 16.44 -1.23 0.16
C GLY A 131 15.46 -2.08 0.98
N PHE A 132 14.16 -1.79 0.92
CA PHE A 132 13.16 -2.59 1.60
C PHE A 132 13.01 -3.98 0.97
N SER A 133 12.82 -4.99 1.81
CA SER A 133 12.78 -6.38 1.37
C SER A 133 11.41 -6.77 0.79
N GLU A 134 11.47 -7.54 -0.28
CA GLU A 134 10.29 -8.15 -0.89
C GLU A 134 10.07 -9.55 -0.32
N ILE A 135 8.81 -9.87 -0.01
CA ILE A 135 8.41 -11.22 0.37
C ILE A 135 8.23 -12.04 -0.91
N LYS A 136 8.94 -13.16 -1.01
CA LYS A 136 8.69 -14.15 -2.07
C LYS A 136 7.44 -14.95 -1.69
N LEU A 137 6.45 -14.92 -2.55
CA LEU A 137 5.19 -15.64 -2.42
C LEU A 137 5.28 -17.03 -3.06
#